data_1bc49c6e1aeb9320cfdd10a12c5c6ba0
#
_entry.id   1bc49c6e1aeb9320cfdd10a12c5c6ba0
#
_cell.length_a   1.000
_cell.length_b   1.000
_cell.length_c   1.000
_cell.angle_alpha   90.00
_cell.angle_beta   90.00
_cell.angle_gamma   90.00
#
_symmetry.space_group_name_H-M   'P 1'
#
loop_
_entity.id
_entity.type
_entity.pdbx_description
1 polymer ?
#
loop_
_entity_poly.entity_id
_entity_poly.type
_entity_poly.pdbx_seq_one_letter_code
_entity_poly.pdbx_strand_id
1 'polypeptide(L)'
;MNKTERYYQQYLSHRHVSRRGLFRAFVTASRNIAPPPAALPPWPLPPGAVTTAQFFAQCDKCQQCVQACPMGVLIAQPEGFPQLAIEYASCDGCAACIQACPTGALQPQPRFDTRLRPVFTDACIHSSRGCDRCTEVCPQQACSIGESGLPNADADRCNGCGECLVQCDRQAVLLHSVI
;
A
#
# COMPACT_ATOMS: atom_id res chain seq x y z
N MET A 1 -17.04 42.37 0.74
CA MET A 1 -15.78 41.85 1.32
C MET A 1 -16.11 40.61 2.15
N ASN A 2 -15.53 39.49 1.80
CA ASN A 2 -15.83 38.17 2.39
C ASN A 2 -15.22 38.09 3.81
N LYS A 3 -15.92 37.38 4.73
CA LYS A 3 -15.51 37.23 6.14
C LYS A 3 -14.07 36.68 6.30
N THR A 4 -13.62 35.88 5.33
CA THR A 4 -12.30 35.27 5.23
C THR A 4 -11.20 36.32 4.95
N GLU A 5 -11.48 37.32 4.13
CA GLU A 5 -10.51 38.32 3.71
C GLU A 5 -10.18 39.31 4.83
N ARG A 6 -11.17 39.68 5.66
CA ARG A 6 -10.97 40.49 6.87
C ARG A 6 -10.13 39.75 7.93
N TYR A 7 -10.34 38.47 8.08
CA TYR A 7 -9.56 37.65 9.00
C TYR A 7 -8.09 37.60 8.60
N TYR A 8 -7.78 37.38 7.33
CA TYR A 8 -6.39 37.36 6.85
C TYR A 8 -5.72 38.74 6.92
N GLN A 9 -6.43 39.81 6.65
CA GLN A 9 -5.88 41.18 6.80
C GLN A 9 -5.55 41.52 8.25
N GLN A 10 -6.40 41.17 9.22
CA GLN A 10 -6.11 41.35 10.63
C GLN A 10 -4.97 40.44 11.11
N TYR A 11 -4.91 39.21 10.66
CA TYR A 11 -3.84 38.25 10.99
C TYR A 11 -2.47 38.70 10.50
N LEU A 12 -2.41 39.28 9.30
CA LEU A 12 -1.17 39.78 8.71
C LEU A 12 -0.70 41.13 9.30
N SER A 13 -1.62 41.97 9.75
CA SER A 13 -1.26 43.27 10.35
C SER A 13 -0.59 43.18 11.72
N HIS A 14 -0.76 42.05 12.44
CA HIS A 14 -0.18 41.84 13.79
C HIS A 14 1.16 41.11 13.79
N ARG A 15 1.68 40.65 12.61
CA ARG A 15 2.97 39.96 12.53
C ARG A 15 4.01 40.83 11.82
N HIS A 16 4.74 41.63 12.57
CA HIS A 16 5.97 42.24 12.10
C HIS A 16 7.07 41.17 12.02
N VAL A 17 7.22 40.54 10.82
CA VAL A 17 8.34 39.65 10.57
C VAL A 17 9.57 40.52 10.26
N SER A 18 10.51 40.59 11.18
CA SER A 18 11.77 41.27 10.91
C SER A 18 12.54 40.57 9.78
N ARG A 19 13.32 41.32 8.98
CA ARG A 19 14.18 40.76 7.91
C ARG A 19 15.07 39.63 8.43
N ARG A 20 15.58 39.72 9.66
CA ARG A 20 16.32 38.65 10.34
C ARG A 20 15.44 37.43 10.67
N GLY A 21 14.19 37.63 11.06
CA GLY A 21 13.22 36.56 11.32
C GLY A 21 12.86 35.78 10.05
N LEU A 22 12.71 36.48 8.92
CA LEU A 22 12.46 35.87 7.61
C LEU A 22 13.66 35.00 7.17
N PHE A 23 14.88 35.51 7.32
CA PHE A 23 16.11 34.77 6.98
C PHE A 23 16.29 33.53 7.86
N ARG A 24 16.03 33.64 9.18
CA ARG A 24 16.07 32.49 10.07
C ARG A 24 14.99 31.45 9.75
N ALA A 25 13.78 31.87 9.44
CA ALA A 25 12.70 30.98 9.03
C ALA A 25 13.06 30.25 7.73
N PHE A 26 13.68 30.96 6.77
CA PHE A 26 14.13 30.35 5.50
C PHE A 26 15.25 29.34 5.71
N VAL A 27 16.26 29.64 6.52
CA VAL A 27 17.36 28.71 6.86
C VAL A 27 16.86 27.52 7.68
N THR A 28 15.89 27.72 8.57
CA THR A 28 15.29 26.63 9.35
C THR A 28 14.39 25.74 8.47
N ALA A 29 13.62 26.34 7.57
CA ALA A 29 12.80 25.61 6.61
C ALA A 29 13.66 24.77 5.66
N SER A 30 14.79 25.32 5.16
CA SER A 30 15.70 24.55 4.28
C SER A 30 16.48 23.45 5.02
N ARG A 31 16.66 23.54 6.35
CA ARG A 31 17.28 22.48 7.16
C ARG A 31 16.29 21.37 7.55
N ASN A 32 15.00 21.70 7.62
CA ASN A 32 13.92 20.78 8.02
C ASN A 32 13.09 20.27 6.83
N ILE A 33 13.60 20.37 5.59
CA ILE A 33 13.02 19.63 4.48
C ILE A 33 13.43 18.16 4.74
N ALA A 34 12.60 17.48 5.54
CA ALA A 34 12.59 16.02 5.49
C ALA A 34 12.42 15.63 4.01
N PRO A 35 13.18 14.68 3.48
CA PRO A 35 12.90 14.17 2.15
C PRO A 35 11.40 13.86 2.09
N PRO A 36 10.71 14.23 1.01
CA PRO A 36 9.31 13.90 0.86
C PRO A 36 9.16 12.41 1.16
N PRO A 37 8.14 11.99 1.92
CA PRO A 37 7.90 10.58 2.16
C PRO A 37 7.98 9.90 0.80
N ALA A 38 8.74 8.81 0.72
CA ALA A 38 8.94 8.10 -0.54
C ALA A 38 7.58 7.93 -1.20
N ALA A 39 7.41 8.53 -2.39
CA ALA A 39 6.13 8.50 -3.08
C ALA A 39 5.73 7.03 -3.21
N LEU A 40 4.53 6.69 -2.74
CA LEU A 40 3.96 5.37 -2.97
C LEU A 40 4.09 5.04 -4.46
N PRO A 41 4.45 3.81 -4.82
CA PRO A 41 4.35 3.41 -6.22
C PRO A 41 2.90 3.63 -6.67
N PRO A 42 2.68 4.04 -7.91
CA PRO A 42 1.35 4.32 -8.43
C PRO A 42 0.44 3.07 -8.44
N TRP A 43 1.01 1.88 -8.26
CA TRP A 43 0.32 0.59 -8.12
C TRP A 43 1.11 -0.34 -7.18
N PRO A 44 0.48 -1.41 -6.65
CA PRO A 44 1.17 -2.40 -5.84
C PRO A 44 2.27 -3.10 -6.64
N LEU A 45 3.49 -3.11 -6.09
CA LEU A 45 4.63 -3.79 -6.70
C LEU A 45 4.59 -5.30 -6.43
N PRO A 46 5.27 -6.11 -7.26
CA PRO A 46 5.41 -7.55 -7.01
C PRO A 46 6.04 -7.85 -5.64
N PRO A 47 5.73 -8.99 -5.02
CA PRO A 47 6.40 -9.43 -3.80
C PRO A 47 7.92 -9.49 -3.98
N GLY A 48 8.66 -9.10 -2.96
CA GLY A 48 10.11 -9.06 -3.04
C GLY A 48 10.69 -7.83 -3.74
N ALA A 49 9.85 -6.90 -4.22
CA ALA A 49 10.36 -5.65 -4.77
C ALA A 49 11.24 -4.93 -3.75
N VAL A 50 12.42 -4.51 -4.19
CA VAL A 50 13.32 -3.64 -3.43
C VAL A 50 12.64 -2.30 -3.13
N THR A 51 13.35 -1.30 -2.63
CA THR A 51 12.71 0.02 -2.45
C THR A 51 12.12 0.52 -3.77
N THR A 52 11.05 1.29 -3.71
CA THR A 52 10.34 1.79 -4.92
C THR A 52 11.30 2.44 -5.91
N ALA A 53 12.19 3.31 -5.44
CA ALA A 53 13.17 4.00 -6.31
C ALA A 53 14.15 3.00 -6.96
N GLN A 54 14.65 2.04 -6.20
CA GLN A 54 15.55 1.00 -6.72
C GLN A 54 14.85 0.08 -7.70
N PHE A 55 13.59 -0.30 -7.40
CA PHE A 55 12.78 -1.13 -8.29
C PHE A 55 12.64 -0.51 -9.68
N PHE A 56 12.23 0.76 -9.75
CA PHE A 56 12.09 1.45 -11.04
C PHE A 56 13.42 1.68 -11.76
N ALA A 57 14.54 1.76 -11.03
CA ALA A 57 15.86 1.89 -11.63
C ALA A 57 16.43 0.57 -12.14
N GLN A 58 16.10 -0.56 -11.49
CA GLN A 58 16.67 -1.88 -11.81
C GLN A 58 15.79 -2.73 -12.74
N CYS A 59 14.47 -2.50 -12.74
CA CYS A 59 13.54 -3.28 -13.54
C CYS A 59 13.70 -2.94 -15.03
N ASP A 60 14.15 -3.91 -15.83
CA ASP A 60 14.29 -3.82 -17.29
C ASP A 60 13.00 -4.10 -18.06
N LYS A 61 11.88 -4.32 -17.37
CA LYS A 61 10.55 -4.57 -17.94
C LYS A 61 10.47 -5.83 -18.79
N CYS A 62 11.30 -6.83 -18.53
CA CYS A 62 11.41 -8.08 -19.31
C CYS A 62 10.19 -9.01 -19.21
N GLN A 63 9.24 -8.74 -18.33
CA GLN A 63 8.01 -9.51 -18.10
C GLN A 63 8.22 -10.95 -17.58
N GLN A 64 9.43 -11.39 -17.28
CA GLN A 64 9.69 -12.76 -16.84
C GLN A 64 8.97 -13.09 -15.53
N CYS A 65 8.88 -12.13 -14.60
CA CYS A 65 8.13 -12.31 -13.35
C CYS A 65 6.62 -12.48 -13.59
N VAL A 66 6.07 -11.78 -14.58
CA VAL A 66 4.65 -11.92 -14.98
C VAL A 66 4.39 -13.31 -15.54
N GLN A 67 5.24 -13.77 -16.47
CA GLN A 67 5.12 -15.08 -17.11
C GLN A 67 5.35 -16.25 -16.13
N ALA A 68 6.22 -16.04 -15.13
CA ALA A 68 6.53 -17.05 -14.13
C ALA A 68 5.46 -17.21 -13.04
N CYS A 69 4.49 -16.29 -12.93
CA CYS A 69 3.48 -16.31 -11.87
C CYS A 69 2.41 -17.39 -12.13
N PRO A 70 2.37 -18.50 -11.35
CA PRO A 70 1.40 -19.56 -11.57
C PRO A 70 -0.03 -19.14 -11.24
N MET A 71 -0.18 -18.17 -10.34
CA MET A 71 -1.49 -17.65 -9.92
C MET A 71 -2.03 -16.55 -10.84
N GLY A 72 -1.21 -16.04 -11.79
CA GLY A 72 -1.60 -15.00 -12.72
C GLY A 72 -1.89 -13.64 -12.05
N VAL A 73 -1.40 -13.40 -10.82
CA VAL A 73 -1.64 -12.16 -10.08
C VAL A 73 -0.63 -11.04 -10.41
N LEU A 74 0.29 -11.29 -11.33
CA LEU A 74 1.18 -10.25 -11.85
C LEU A 74 0.75 -9.90 -13.28
N ILE A 75 0.53 -8.61 -13.50
CA ILE A 75 0.17 -8.06 -14.82
C ILE A 75 1.17 -7.00 -15.25
N ALA A 76 1.30 -6.79 -16.55
CA ALA A 76 2.11 -5.72 -17.09
C ALA A 76 1.31 -4.41 -17.16
N GLN A 77 1.86 -3.32 -16.66
CA GLN A 77 1.34 -1.97 -16.88
C GLN A 77 1.64 -1.51 -18.32
N PRO A 78 0.93 -0.47 -18.82
CA PRO A 78 1.20 0.09 -20.16
C PRO A 78 2.67 0.51 -20.35
N GLU A 79 3.33 0.98 -19.30
CA GLU A 79 4.74 1.37 -19.30
C GLU A 79 5.69 0.15 -19.25
N GLY A 80 5.16 -1.06 -19.15
CA GLY A 80 5.88 -2.33 -19.12
C GLY A 80 6.34 -2.77 -17.72
N PHE A 81 6.10 -2.02 -16.66
CA PHE A 81 6.40 -2.45 -15.31
C PHE A 81 5.41 -3.51 -14.82
N PRO A 82 5.84 -4.51 -14.03
CA PRO A 82 4.93 -5.46 -13.42
C PRO A 82 4.18 -4.83 -12.24
N GLN A 83 2.89 -5.16 -12.15
CA GLN A 83 2.00 -4.80 -11.04
C GLN A 83 1.48 -6.08 -10.38
N LEU A 84 1.32 -6.05 -9.06
CA LEU A 84 0.54 -7.05 -8.33
C LEU A 84 -0.94 -6.68 -8.38
N ALA A 85 -1.75 -7.53 -9.01
CA ALA A 85 -3.20 -7.35 -9.17
C ALA A 85 -3.92 -8.54 -8.53
N ILE A 86 -4.31 -8.39 -7.27
CA ILE A 86 -5.08 -9.39 -6.52
C ILE A 86 -6.56 -9.01 -6.63
N GLU A 87 -7.23 -9.58 -7.62
CA GLU A 87 -8.66 -9.37 -7.85
C GLU A 87 -9.42 -10.71 -7.93
N TYR A 88 -8.88 -11.66 -8.70
CA TYR A 88 -9.52 -12.95 -8.98
C TYR A 88 -8.76 -14.14 -8.39
N ALA A 89 -7.51 -13.95 -8.02
CA ALA A 89 -6.67 -14.96 -7.39
C ALA A 89 -5.81 -14.33 -6.31
N SER A 90 -5.46 -15.10 -5.29
CA SER A 90 -4.55 -14.72 -4.22
C SER A 90 -3.11 -15.07 -4.56
N CYS A 91 -2.16 -14.41 -3.91
CA CYS A 91 -0.74 -14.74 -4.02
C CYS A 91 -0.37 -15.83 -3.00
N ASP A 92 0.08 -16.98 -3.45
CA ASP A 92 0.47 -18.12 -2.61
C ASP A 92 1.87 -18.01 -1.99
N GLY A 93 2.66 -16.99 -2.40
CA GLY A 93 4.01 -16.79 -1.88
C GLY A 93 5.07 -17.74 -2.43
N CYS A 94 4.83 -18.38 -3.58
CA CYS A 94 5.75 -19.38 -4.19
C CYS A 94 7.12 -18.83 -4.60
N ALA A 95 7.31 -17.51 -4.58
CA ALA A 95 8.54 -16.81 -4.97
C ALA A 95 9.03 -17.04 -6.44
N ALA A 96 8.21 -17.63 -7.31
CA ALA A 96 8.56 -17.85 -8.71
C ALA A 96 8.93 -16.55 -9.44
N CYS A 97 8.22 -15.44 -9.15
CA CYS A 97 8.52 -14.12 -9.70
C CYS A 97 9.89 -13.59 -9.27
N ILE A 98 10.32 -13.88 -8.04
CA ILE A 98 11.63 -13.48 -7.51
C ILE A 98 12.73 -14.29 -8.21
N GLN A 99 12.54 -15.61 -8.35
CA GLN A 99 13.51 -16.50 -9.01
C GLN A 99 13.68 -16.16 -10.50
N ALA A 100 12.61 -15.71 -11.15
CA ALA A 100 12.62 -15.35 -12.56
C ALA A 100 13.18 -13.94 -12.82
N CYS A 101 13.47 -13.13 -11.80
CA CYS A 101 13.94 -11.76 -11.98
C CYS A 101 15.45 -11.70 -12.24
N PRO A 102 15.91 -11.37 -13.49
CA PRO A 102 17.33 -11.39 -13.81
C PRO A 102 18.10 -10.19 -13.28
N THR A 103 17.39 -9.08 -12.99
CA THR A 103 18.04 -7.80 -12.63
C THR A 103 18.19 -7.61 -11.12
N GLY A 104 17.57 -8.49 -10.30
CA GLY A 104 17.57 -8.33 -8.85
C GLY A 104 16.62 -7.23 -8.36
N ALA A 105 15.74 -6.69 -9.21
CA ALA A 105 14.68 -5.77 -8.80
C ALA A 105 13.68 -6.42 -7.85
N LEU A 106 13.56 -7.76 -7.90
CA LEU A 106 12.85 -8.60 -6.93
C LEU A 106 13.87 -9.44 -6.18
N GLN A 107 13.81 -9.43 -4.85
CA GLN A 107 14.75 -10.13 -3.97
C GLN A 107 14.01 -10.99 -2.95
N PRO A 108 14.61 -12.10 -2.49
CA PRO A 108 14.07 -12.91 -1.41
C PRO A 108 13.84 -12.07 -0.15
N GLN A 109 12.71 -12.31 0.50
CA GLN A 109 12.36 -11.68 1.77
C GLN A 109 12.49 -12.72 2.90
N PRO A 110 12.88 -12.32 4.11
CA PRO A 110 12.93 -13.23 5.28
C PRO A 110 11.55 -13.83 5.59
N ARG A 111 10.50 -13.07 5.32
CA ARG A 111 9.10 -13.48 5.41
C ARG A 111 8.39 -12.97 4.17
N PHE A 112 7.59 -13.85 3.54
CA PHE A 112 6.73 -13.44 2.45
C PHE A 112 5.74 -12.36 2.88
N ASP A 113 5.75 -11.24 2.18
CA ASP A 113 4.81 -10.14 2.38
C ASP A 113 4.62 -9.36 1.06
N THR A 114 3.39 -9.17 0.66
CA THR A 114 3.03 -8.36 -0.53
C THR A 114 2.99 -6.87 -0.24
N ARG A 115 3.10 -6.48 1.03
CA ARG A 115 2.86 -5.11 1.52
C ARG A 115 1.44 -4.60 1.27
N LEU A 116 0.48 -5.50 1.07
CA LEU A 116 -0.94 -5.19 1.03
C LEU A 116 -1.60 -5.55 2.36
N ARG A 117 -2.56 -4.74 2.79
CA ARG A 117 -3.36 -5.04 3.99
C ARG A 117 -4.83 -4.87 3.69
N PRO A 118 -5.69 -5.78 4.18
CA PRO A 118 -7.12 -5.69 3.96
C PRO A 118 -7.74 -4.59 4.83
N VAL A 119 -8.68 -3.87 4.23
CA VAL A 119 -9.63 -3.00 4.92
C VAL A 119 -11.02 -3.55 4.65
N PHE A 120 -11.78 -3.74 5.72
CA PHE A 120 -13.14 -4.27 5.66
C PHE A 120 -14.14 -3.12 5.67
N THR A 121 -15.10 -3.16 4.76
CA THR A 121 -16.11 -2.11 4.60
C THR A 121 -17.43 -2.50 5.26
N ASP A 122 -18.36 -1.56 5.32
CA ASP A 122 -19.74 -1.72 5.78
C ASP A 122 -20.60 -2.65 4.90
N ALA A 123 -20.11 -3.00 3.71
CA ALA A 123 -20.72 -4.06 2.89
C ALA A 123 -20.60 -5.46 3.53
N CYS A 124 -19.81 -5.61 4.61
CA CYS A 124 -19.69 -6.86 5.34
C CYS A 124 -21.00 -7.25 6.02
N ILE A 125 -21.37 -8.52 5.86
CA ILE A 125 -22.63 -9.06 6.41
C ILE A 125 -22.42 -9.89 7.68
N HIS A 126 -21.24 -9.84 8.32
CA HIS A 126 -21.00 -10.59 9.55
C HIS A 126 -22.05 -10.28 10.61
N SER A 127 -22.25 -8.99 10.94
CA SER A 127 -23.19 -8.56 11.99
C SER A 127 -24.65 -8.96 11.72
N SER A 128 -25.05 -9.10 10.45
CA SER A 128 -26.43 -9.39 10.07
C SER A 128 -26.69 -10.87 9.77
N ARG A 129 -25.69 -11.61 9.32
CA ARG A 129 -25.82 -13.01 8.87
C ARG A 129 -24.75 -13.96 9.41
N GLY A 130 -23.85 -13.52 10.28
CA GLY A 130 -22.82 -14.34 10.89
C GLY A 130 -21.79 -14.88 9.88
N CYS A 131 -21.43 -14.11 8.84
CA CYS A 131 -20.45 -14.55 7.84
C CYS A 131 -19.02 -14.43 8.38
N ASP A 132 -18.31 -15.55 8.49
CA ASP A 132 -16.93 -15.65 9.00
C ASP A 132 -15.91 -16.03 7.91
N ARG A 133 -16.27 -15.95 6.64
CA ARG A 133 -15.48 -16.46 5.53
C ARG A 133 -14.03 -15.98 5.53
N CYS A 134 -13.80 -14.67 5.74
CA CYS A 134 -12.45 -14.09 5.73
C CYS A 134 -11.56 -14.59 6.91
N THR A 135 -12.16 -14.97 8.04
CA THR A 135 -11.43 -15.56 9.18
C THR A 135 -11.10 -17.02 8.94
N GLU A 136 -12.02 -17.78 8.35
CA GLU A 136 -11.86 -19.20 8.05
C GLU A 136 -10.80 -19.48 7.00
N VAL A 137 -10.80 -18.67 5.89
CA VAL A 137 -9.88 -18.88 4.75
C VAL A 137 -8.50 -18.30 4.95
N CYS A 138 -8.26 -17.52 6.00
CA CYS A 138 -6.98 -16.84 6.21
C CYS A 138 -5.85 -17.82 6.53
N PRO A 139 -4.88 -18.07 5.64
CA PRO A 139 -3.81 -19.04 5.87
C PRO A 139 -2.86 -18.61 7.00
N GLN A 140 -2.81 -17.31 7.30
CA GLN A 140 -2.01 -16.75 8.38
C GLN A 140 -2.80 -16.61 9.69
N GLN A 141 -4.10 -16.95 9.69
CA GLN A 141 -5.00 -16.74 10.84
C GLN A 141 -4.88 -15.29 11.39
N ALA A 142 -4.71 -14.35 10.49
CA ALA A 142 -4.53 -12.94 10.81
C ALA A 142 -5.87 -12.20 10.93
N CYS A 143 -6.96 -12.74 10.35
CA CYS A 143 -8.27 -12.12 10.40
C CYS A 143 -9.03 -12.55 11.65
N SER A 144 -9.69 -11.61 12.31
CA SER A 144 -10.57 -11.83 13.47
C SER A 144 -11.75 -10.86 13.41
N ILE A 145 -12.84 -11.16 14.12
CA ILE A 145 -13.97 -10.26 14.24
C ILE A 145 -13.70 -9.28 15.39
N GLY A 146 -13.75 -7.99 15.09
CA GLY A 146 -13.59 -6.93 16.07
C GLY A 146 -14.85 -6.68 16.90
N GLU A 147 -14.73 -5.89 17.96
CA GLU A 147 -15.85 -5.49 18.83
C GLU A 147 -16.97 -4.75 18.09
N SER A 148 -16.65 -4.08 16.99
CA SER A 148 -17.61 -3.40 16.11
C SER A 148 -18.47 -4.35 15.28
N GLY A 149 -18.18 -5.67 15.30
CA GLY A 149 -18.80 -6.66 14.42
C GLY A 149 -18.28 -6.63 12.98
N LEU A 150 -17.25 -5.83 12.70
CA LEU A 150 -16.50 -5.88 11.45
C LEU A 150 -15.24 -6.72 11.62
N PRO A 151 -14.83 -7.48 10.59
CA PRO A 151 -13.53 -8.13 10.62
C PRO A 151 -12.39 -7.11 10.69
N ASN A 152 -11.28 -7.51 11.27
CA ASN A 152 -10.00 -6.79 11.22
C ASN A 152 -8.89 -7.77 10.89
N ALA A 153 -7.72 -7.26 10.55
CA ALA A 153 -6.53 -8.07 10.30
C ALA A 153 -5.38 -7.59 11.17
N ASP A 154 -4.75 -8.54 11.86
CA ASP A 154 -3.51 -8.34 12.57
C ASP A 154 -2.39 -8.05 11.55
N ALA A 155 -1.84 -6.83 11.58
CA ALA A 155 -0.83 -6.36 10.62
C ALA A 155 0.48 -7.16 10.69
N ASP A 156 0.83 -7.68 11.88
CA ASP A 156 2.07 -8.44 12.08
C ASP A 156 1.95 -9.87 11.55
N ARG A 157 0.76 -10.44 11.59
CA ARG A 157 0.48 -11.79 11.07
C ARG A 157 0.12 -11.77 9.60
N CYS A 158 -0.58 -10.75 9.13
CA CYS A 158 -1.02 -10.63 7.75
C CYS A 158 0.17 -10.46 6.80
N ASN A 159 0.23 -11.27 5.76
CA ASN A 159 1.22 -11.18 4.69
C ASN A 159 0.66 -10.57 3.39
N GLY A 160 -0.59 -10.13 3.39
CA GLY A 160 -1.24 -9.50 2.25
C GLY A 160 -1.52 -10.43 1.07
N CYS A 161 -1.66 -11.75 1.29
CA CYS A 161 -1.90 -12.72 0.21
C CYS A 161 -3.18 -12.45 -0.59
N GLY A 162 -4.18 -11.78 0.01
CA GLY A 162 -5.44 -11.41 -0.64
C GLY A 162 -6.51 -12.50 -0.62
N GLU A 163 -6.31 -13.63 0.06
CA GLU A 163 -7.29 -14.70 0.12
C GLU A 163 -8.64 -14.22 0.68
N CYS A 164 -8.62 -13.38 1.71
CA CYS A 164 -9.83 -12.80 2.29
C CYS A 164 -10.63 -11.92 1.29
N LEU A 165 -9.94 -11.27 0.33
CA LEU A 165 -10.59 -10.48 -0.72
C LEU A 165 -11.23 -11.41 -1.75
N VAL A 166 -10.45 -12.38 -2.26
CA VAL A 166 -10.90 -13.29 -3.33
C VAL A 166 -12.11 -14.13 -2.88
N GLN A 167 -12.15 -14.51 -1.61
CA GLN A 167 -13.23 -15.34 -1.06
C GLN A 167 -14.44 -14.53 -0.56
N CYS A 168 -14.40 -13.21 -0.67
CA CYS A 168 -15.48 -12.35 -0.18
C CYS A 168 -16.57 -12.14 -1.24
N ASP A 169 -17.66 -12.90 -1.17
CA ASP A 169 -18.80 -12.77 -2.09
C ASP A 169 -19.48 -11.39 -2.06
N ARG A 170 -19.21 -10.58 -1.03
CA ARG A 170 -19.79 -9.25 -0.85
C ARG A 170 -18.90 -8.12 -1.30
N GLN A 171 -17.70 -8.42 -1.77
CA GLN A 171 -16.73 -7.40 -2.13
C GLN A 171 -16.47 -6.38 -1.00
N ALA A 172 -16.61 -6.86 0.24
CA ALA A 172 -16.46 -6.04 1.44
C ALA A 172 -14.99 -5.86 1.88
N VAL A 173 -14.04 -6.41 1.13
CA VAL A 173 -12.61 -6.35 1.42
C VAL A 173 -11.92 -5.55 0.33
N LEU A 174 -11.14 -4.57 0.73
CA LEU A 174 -10.25 -3.79 -0.14
C LEU A 174 -8.81 -4.01 0.31
N LEU A 175 -7.86 -4.05 -0.62
CA LEU A 175 -6.44 -4.13 -0.29
C LEU A 175 -5.77 -2.78 -0.50
N HIS A 176 -5.05 -2.31 0.51
CA HIS A 176 -4.27 -1.08 0.47
C HIS A 176 -2.79 -1.38 0.64
N SER A 177 -1.94 -0.67 -0.11
CA SER A 177 -0.50 -0.75 0.07
C SER A 177 -0.10 -0.10 1.40
N VAL A 178 0.75 -0.79 2.17
CA VAL A 178 1.43 -0.23 3.36
C VAL A 178 2.89 -0.04 3.03
N ILE A 179 3.44 1.08 3.49
CA ILE A 179 4.83 1.47 3.27
C ILE A 179 5.70 0.82 4.35
#